data_09e51dce11f871cf928c322eebeb83f3
#
_entry.id   09e51dce11f871cf928c322eebeb83f3
#
_cell.length_a   1.000
_cell.length_b   1.000
_cell.length_c   1.000
_cell.angle_alpha   90.00
_cell.angle_beta   90.00
_cell.angle_gamma   90.00
#
_symmetry.space_group_name_H-M   'P 1'
#
loop_
_entity.id
_entity.type
_entity.pdbx_description
1 polymer ?
#
loop_
_entity_poly.entity_id
_entity_poly.type
_entity_poly.pdbx_seq_one_letter_code
_entity_poly.pdbx_strand_id
1 'polypeptide(L)'
;MMVVCVDDHPIMLRGLFKNVQQILPDERIAAFDNVNDALCFVRENGCDILISEIELSESDGLTLARQVKKLIPKVNIIFLTVCDEKEHARDVIGIKPSGYLVKPANKEQLEFELKNLRYCTC
;
A
#
# COMPACT_ATOMS: atom_id res chain seq x y z
N MET A 1 -11.75 1.88 9.41
CA MET A 1 -10.55 1.10 9.08
C MET A 1 -9.36 2.03 8.86
N MET A 2 -8.17 1.50 8.90
CA MET A 2 -6.94 2.28 8.76
C MET A 2 -6.28 1.95 7.43
N VAL A 3 -6.03 2.98 6.61
CA VAL A 3 -5.31 2.86 5.34
C VAL A 3 -3.98 3.56 5.46
N VAL A 4 -2.89 2.86 5.11
CA VAL A 4 -1.54 3.42 5.15
C VAL A 4 -0.99 3.48 3.74
N CYS A 5 -0.54 4.65 3.32
CA CYS A 5 0.03 4.90 2.00
C CYS A 5 1.52 5.20 2.13
N VAL A 6 2.34 4.55 1.31
CA VAL A 6 3.80 4.75 1.35
C VAL A 6 4.35 4.96 -0.06
N ASP A 7 5.03 6.08 -0.26
CA ASP A 7 5.71 6.42 -1.51
C ASP A 7 6.74 7.50 -1.19
N ASP A 8 7.96 7.34 -1.66
CA ASP A 8 9.02 8.31 -1.39
C ASP A 8 9.02 9.52 -2.34
N HIS A 9 8.13 9.55 -3.31
CA HIS A 9 7.93 10.70 -4.20
C HIS A 9 6.82 11.59 -3.63
N PRO A 10 7.12 12.81 -3.16
CA PRO A 10 6.13 13.64 -2.48
C PRO A 10 4.86 13.95 -3.29
N ILE A 11 5.03 14.20 -4.59
CA ILE A 11 3.88 14.51 -5.45
C ILE A 11 3.01 13.27 -5.64
N MET A 12 3.62 12.11 -5.84
CA MET A 12 2.88 10.84 -6.01
C MET A 12 2.16 10.46 -4.73
N LEU A 13 2.82 10.63 -3.59
CA LEU A 13 2.22 10.34 -2.29
C LEU A 13 1.01 11.23 -2.01
N ARG A 14 1.13 12.52 -2.31
CA ARG A 14 0.03 13.46 -2.13
C ARG A 14 -1.15 13.11 -3.02
N GLY A 15 -0.90 12.76 -4.27
CA GLY A 15 -1.95 12.33 -5.20
C GLY A 15 -2.64 11.06 -4.74
N LEU A 16 -1.87 10.09 -4.27
CA LEU A 16 -2.42 8.85 -3.74
C LEU A 16 -3.29 9.12 -2.52
N PHE A 17 -2.81 9.91 -1.58
CA PHE A 17 -3.57 10.27 -0.38
C PHE A 17 -4.91 10.91 -0.74
N LYS A 18 -4.90 11.87 -1.68
CA LYS A 18 -6.13 12.54 -2.13
C LYS A 18 -7.11 11.56 -2.76
N ASN A 19 -6.63 10.67 -3.61
CA ASN A 19 -7.49 9.69 -4.28
C ASN A 19 -8.13 8.75 -3.26
N VAL A 20 -7.34 8.23 -2.32
CA VAL A 20 -7.87 7.35 -1.28
C VAL A 20 -8.89 8.07 -0.41
N GLN A 21 -8.61 9.32 -0.06
CA GLN A 21 -9.52 10.13 0.75
C GLN A 21 -10.87 10.36 0.03
N GLN A 22 -10.84 10.55 -1.28
CA GLN A 22 -12.06 10.71 -2.06
C GLN A 22 -12.84 9.40 -2.21
N ILE A 23 -12.12 8.29 -2.33
CA ILE A 23 -12.76 6.97 -2.46
C ILE A 23 -13.32 6.49 -1.12
N LEU A 24 -12.59 6.74 -0.04
CA LEU A 24 -12.93 6.28 1.30
C LEU A 24 -12.98 7.47 2.28
N PRO A 25 -13.97 8.39 2.12
CA PRO A 25 -13.98 9.65 2.88
C PRO A 25 -14.19 9.49 4.39
N ASP A 26 -14.75 8.36 4.81
CA ASP A 26 -15.04 8.12 6.22
C ASP A 26 -13.95 7.30 6.93
N GLU A 27 -12.90 6.91 6.21
CA GLU A 27 -11.84 6.08 6.77
C GLU A 27 -10.62 6.90 7.19
N ARG A 28 -9.84 6.34 8.10
CA ARG A 28 -8.59 6.97 8.55
C ARG A 28 -7.48 6.62 7.56
N ILE A 29 -6.75 7.64 7.12
CA ILE A 29 -5.70 7.50 6.12
C ILE A 29 -4.45 8.18 6.63
N ALA A 30 -3.32 7.47 6.59
CA ALA A 30 -2.02 8.00 6.95
C ALA A 30 -1.07 7.81 5.78
N ALA A 31 -0.18 8.77 5.58
CA ALA A 31 0.76 8.75 4.46
C ALA A 31 2.19 8.93 4.97
N PHE A 32 3.12 8.15 4.43
CA PHE A 32 4.52 8.16 4.83
C PHE A 32 5.42 8.11 3.60
N ASP A 33 6.54 8.79 3.69
CA ASP A 33 7.52 8.81 2.60
C ASP A 33 8.70 7.86 2.85
N ASN A 34 8.66 7.09 3.92
CA ASN A 34 9.72 6.13 4.24
C ASN A 34 9.16 4.94 5.01
N VAL A 35 9.91 3.84 4.97
CA VAL A 35 9.51 2.57 5.58
C VAL A 35 9.50 2.64 7.11
N ASN A 36 10.50 3.29 7.70
CA ASN A 36 10.63 3.31 9.16
C ASN A 36 9.44 3.98 9.84
N ASP A 37 9.03 5.14 9.35
CA ASP A 37 7.89 5.87 9.93
C ASP A 37 6.60 5.10 9.71
N ALA A 38 6.43 4.51 8.53
CA ALA A 38 5.25 3.70 8.24
C ALA A 38 5.15 2.51 9.18
N LEU A 39 6.26 1.81 9.38
CA LEU A 39 6.27 0.62 10.23
C LEU A 39 6.02 0.96 11.69
N CYS A 40 6.61 2.06 12.19
CA CYS A 40 6.32 2.55 13.54
C CYS A 40 4.84 2.85 13.73
N PHE A 41 4.24 3.52 12.76
CA PHE A 41 2.82 3.85 12.81
C PHE A 41 1.95 2.59 12.84
N VAL A 42 2.26 1.61 11.99
CA VAL A 42 1.50 0.35 11.92
C VAL A 42 1.59 -0.42 13.24
N ARG A 43 2.76 -0.45 13.86
CA ARG A 43 2.92 -1.12 15.15
C ARG A 43 2.04 -0.51 16.23
N GLU A 44 1.85 0.80 16.21
CA GLU A 44 1.08 1.51 17.23
C GLU A 44 -0.41 1.58 16.91
N ASN A 45 -0.77 1.66 15.65
CA ASN A 45 -2.15 1.98 15.23
C ASN A 45 -2.82 0.88 14.42
N GLY A 46 -2.10 -0.13 14.00
CA GLY A 46 -2.61 -1.16 13.10
C GLY A 46 -2.71 -0.68 11.67
N CYS A 47 -3.19 -1.56 10.80
CA CYS A 47 -3.34 -1.26 9.38
C CYS A 47 -4.27 -2.31 8.76
N ASP A 48 -5.30 -1.86 8.08
CA ASP A 48 -6.21 -2.75 7.35
C ASP A 48 -5.82 -2.86 5.90
N ILE A 49 -5.38 -1.74 5.32
CA ILE A 49 -4.94 -1.68 3.91
C ILE A 49 -3.61 -0.93 3.85
N LEU A 50 -2.61 -1.57 3.27
CA LEU A 50 -1.31 -0.95 2.97
C LEU A 50 -1.20 -0.76 1.47
N ILE A 51 -1.04 0.49 1.02
CA ILE A 51 -0.79 0.82 -0.38
C ILE A 51 0.64 1.33 -0.46
N SER A 52 1.51 0.62 -1.16
CA SER A 52 2.93 0.95 -1.16
C SER A 52 3.57 0.81 -2.53
N GLU A 53 4.47 1.74 -2.84
CA GLU A 53 5.43 1.58 -3.93
C GLU A 53 6.38 0.44 -3.57
N ILE A 54 6.84 -0.30 -4.57
CA ILE A 54 7.83 -1.37 -4.38
C ILE A 54 9.24 -0.79 -4.27
N GLU A 55 9.61 0.07 -5.21
CA GLU A 55 10.95 0.66 -5.21
C GLU A 55 10.96 1.98 -4.44
N LEU A 56 11.53 1.96 -3.25
CA LEU A 56 11.72 3.13 -2.41
C LEU A 56 13.21 3.47 -2.33
N SER A 57 13.56 4.75 -2.15
CA SER A 57 14.95 5.20 -2.27
C SER A 57 15.91 4.57 -1.26
N GLU A 58 15.44 4.27 -0.05
CA GLU A 58 16.29 3.73 1.02
C GLU A 58 15.95 2.29 1.40
N SER A 59 14.89 1.73 0.79
CA SER A 59 14.42 0.39 1.15
C SER A 59 13.49 -0.07 0.04
N ASP A 60 12.79 -1.19 0.24
CA ASP A 60 11.78 -1.59 -0.71
C ASP A 60 10.44 -1.89 -0.04
N GLY A 61 9.38 -1.72 -0.82
CA GLY A 61 8.02 -1.95 -0.35
C GLY A 61 7.71 -3.42 -0.10
N LEU A 62 8.48 -4.32 -0.70
CA LEU A 62 8.32 -5.76 -0.45
C LEU A 62 8.72 -6.11 0.97
N THR A 63 9.84 -5.56 1.43
CA THR A 63 10.30 -5.73 2.82
C THR A 63 9.27 -5.17 3.79
N LEU A 64 8.78 -3.96 3.53
CA LEU A 64 7.74 -3.34 4.35
C LEU A 64 6.49 -4.23 4.40
N ALA A 65 6.03 -4.70 3.26
CA ALA A 65 4.84 -5.54 3.17
C ALA A 65 5.00 -6.83 3.96
N ARG A 66 6.17 -7.47 3.88
CA ARG A 66 6.45 -8.69 4.66
C ARG A 66 6.41 -8.41 6.15
N GLN A 67 7.00 -7.30 6.59
CA GLN A 67 7.03 -6.95 8.01
C GLN A 67 5.63 -6.62 8.53
N VAL A 68 4.85 -5.87 7.76
CA VAL A 68 3.47 -5.56 8.13
C VAL A 68 2.62 -6.83 8.19
N LYS A 69 2.83 -7.73 7.24
CA LYS A 69 2.10 -9.00 7.20
C LYS A 69 2.43 -9.91 8.38
N LYS A 70 3.64 -9.84 8.91
CA LYS A 70 3.99 -10.56 10.13
C LYS A 70 3.24 -10.03 11.33
N LEU A 71 3.04 -8.71 11.39
CA LEU A 71 2.30 -8.07 12.47
C LEU A 71 0.79 -8.29 12.31
N ILE A 72 0.30 -8.23 11.07
CA ILE A 72 -1.13 -8.28 10.76
C ILE A 72 -1.31 -9.24 9.58
N PRO A 73 -1.47 -10.56 9.85
CA PRO A 73 -1.50 -11.56 8.77
C PRO A 73 -2.60 -11.36 7.73
N LYS A 74 -3.69 -10.69 8.09
CA LYS A 74 -4.79 -10.44 7.16
C LYS A 74 -4.82 -9.03 6.62
N VAL A 75 -3.68 -8.32 6.66
CA VAL A 75 -3.60 -7.00 6.05
C VAL A 75 -3.78 -7.12 4.54
N ASN A 76 -4.54 -6.19 3.97
CA ASN A 76 -4.70 -6.09 2.53
C ASN A 76 -3.58 -5.22 1.96
N ILE A 77 -2.77 -5.78 1.07
CA ILE A 77 -1.63 -5.08 0.49
C ILE A 77 -1.93 -4.79 -0.97
N ILE A 78 -1.80 -3.52 -1.37
CA ILE A 78 -1.91 -3.08 -2.75
C ILE A 78 -0.58 -2.45 -3.13
N PHE A 79 0.10 -3.03 -4.11
CA PHE A 79 1.31 -2.42 -4.65
C PHE A 79 0.93 -1.45 -5.76
N LEU A 80 1.49 -0.25 -5.71
CA LEU A 80 1.31 0.78 -6.71
C LEU A 80 2.70 1.25 -7.12
N THR A 81 3.19 0.77 -8.27
CA THR A 81 4.60 0.89 -8.62
C THR A 81 4.81 1.31 -10.08
N VAL A 82 5.92 1.99 -10.34
CA VAL A 82 6.37 2.26 -11.72
C VAL A 82 7.03 1.01 -12.32
N CYS A 83 7.38 0.05 -11.48
CA CYS A 83 8.12 -1.14 -11.89
C CYS A 83 7.15 -2.26 -12.29
N ASP A 84 7.12 -2.59 -13.57
CA ASP A 84 6.34 -3.72 -14.09
C ASP A 84 7.30 -4.84 -14.49
N GLU A 85 8.32 -5.08 -13.67
CA GLU A 85 9.38 -6.02 -14.02
C GLU A 85 9.14 -7.40 -13.43
N LYS A 86 9.50 -8.40 -14.23
CA LYS A 86 9.37 -9.79 -13.84
C LYS A 86 10.26 -10.17 -12.66
N GLU A 87 11.29 -9.39 -12.38
CA GLU A 87 12.21 -9.66 -11.27
C GLU A 87 11.52 -9.62 -9.91
N HIS A 88 10.43 -8.86 -9.77
CA HIS A 88 9.67 -8.80 -8.52
C HIS A 88 8.47 -9.75 -8.48
N ALA A 89 8.14 -10.38 -9.60
CA ALA A 89 6.91 -11.18 -9.72
C ALA A 89 6.83 -12.29 -8.68
N ARG A 90 7.93 -13.01 -8.48
CA ARG A 90 7.96 -14.12 -7.52
C ARG A 90 7.73 -13.64 -6.09
N ASP A 91 8.39 -12.54 -5.71
CA ASP A 91 8.26 -11.98 -4.38
C ASP A 91 6.86 -11.45 -4.13
N VAL A 92 6.29 -10.78 -5.14
CA VAL A 92 4.93 -10.25 -5.06
C VAL A 92 3.93 -11.39 -4.86
N ILE A 93 4.05 -12.46 -5.64
CA ILE A 93 3.17 -13.63 -5.52
C ILE A 93 3.30 -14.25 -4.13
N GLY A 94 4.51 -14.33 -3.59
CA GLY A 94 4.76 -14.89 -2.27
C GLY A 94 4.11 -14.11 -1.14
N ILE A 95 3.98 -12.79 -1.29
CA ILE A 95 3.33 -11.93 -0.31
C ILE A 95 1.80 -12.08 -0.35
N LYS A 96 1.25 -12.50 -1.48
CA LYS A 96 -0.20 -12.63 -1.71
C LYS A 96 -0.94 -11.32 -1.50
N PRO A 97 -0.62 -10.29 -2.30
CA PRO A 97 -1.29 -8.99 -2.17
C PRO A 97 -2.74 -9.05 -2.61
N SER A 98 -3.53 -8.07 -2.15
CA SER A 98 -4.89 -7.88 -2.64
C SER A 98 -4.91 -7.31 -4.04
N GLY A 99 -3.93 -6.48 -4.38
CA GLY A 99 -3.89 -5.85 -5.69
C GLY A 99 -2.50 -5.40 -6.09
N TYR A 100 -2.35 -5.16 -7.37
CA TYR A 100 -1.09 -4.71 -7.97
C TYR A 100 -1.42 -3.77 -9.12
N LEU A 101 -0.98 -2.53 -9.02
CA LEU A 101 -1.21 -1.52 -10.04
C LEU A 101 0.11 -0.94 -10.54
N VAL A 102 0.22 -0.73 -11.84
CA VAL A 102 1.39 -0.10 -12.47
C VAL A 102 1.06 1.37 -12.72
N LYS A 103 1.96 2.25 -12.28
CA LYS A 103 1.81 3.70 -12.50
C LYS A 103 2.02 4.05 -13.97
N PRO A 104 1.28 5.01 -14.52
CA PRO A 104 0.28 5.81 -13.82
C PRO A 104 -1.04 5.05 -13.68
N ALA A 105 -1.57 4.97 -12.48
CA ALA A 105 -2.86 4.36 -12.22
C ALA A 105 -3.88 5.45 -11.95
N ASN A 106 -5.05 5.35 -12.56
CA ASN A 106 -6.09 6.34 -12.34
C ASN A 106 -6.93 6.02 -11.10
N LYS A 107 -7.78 6.95 -10.73
CA LYS A 107 -8.61 6.82 -9.53
C LYS A 107 -9.55 5.61 -9.63
N GLU A 108 -10.09 5.33 -10.81
CA GLU A 108 -10.99 4.23 -11.03
C GLU A 108 -10.32 2.87 -10.82
N GLN A 109 -9.07 2.73 -11.26
CA GLN A 109 -8.29 1.52 -11.03
C GLN A 109 -8.03 1.30 -9.56
N LEU A 110 -7.68 2.36 -8.85
CA LEU A 110 -7.45 2.31 -7.40
C LEU A 110 -8.75 1.96 -6.66
N GLU A 111 -9.85 2.58 -7.06
CA GLU A 111 -11.16 2.30 -6.46
C GLU A 111 -11.55 0.83 -6.63
N PHE A 112 -11.31 0.27 -7.81
CA PHE A 112 -11.59 -1.15 -8.06
C PHE A 112 -10.84 -2.03 -7.07
N GLU A 113 -9.54 -1.77 -6.86
CA GLU A 113 -8.73 -2.55 -5.92
C GLU A 113 -9.19 -2.38 -4.47
N LEU A 114 -9.57 -1.16 -4.09
CA LEU A 114 -10.05 -0.90 -2.73
C LEU A 114 -11.40 -1.55 -2.46
N LYS A 115 -12.18 -1.84 -3.48
CA LYS A 115 -13.48 -2.51 -3.35
C LYS A 115 -13.41 -4.02 -3.54
N ASN A 116 -12.25 -4.56 -3.92
CA ASN A 116 -12.07 -5.99 -4.18
C ASN A 116 -10.93 -6.55 -3.34
N LEU A 117 -10.97 -6.28 -2.04
CA LEU A 117 -9.92 -6.68 -1.12
C LEU A 117 -9.91 -8.19 -0.88
N ARG A 118 -8.70 -8.73 -0.66
CA ARG A 118 -8.51 -10.15 -0.39
C ARG A 118 -9.08 -10.57 0.97
N TYR A 119 -8.95 -9.70 1.97
CA TYR A 119 -9.40 -9.98 3.32
C TYR A 119 -10.49 -9.00 3.74
N CYS A 120 -11.46 -9.50 4.49
CA CYS A 120 -12.55 -8.66 5.01
C CYS A 120 -12.01 -7.64 6.01
N THR A 121 -12.49 -6.40 5.92
CA THR A 121 -12.08 -5.31 6.80
C THR A 121 -13.17 -4.89 7.79
N CYS A 122 -14.28 -5.57 7.81
CA CYS A 122 -15.38 -5.27 8.75
C CYS A 122 -15.18 -5.85 10.14
#